data_ff6e55605a53c4b25345f57cbfb2cc05
#
_entry.id   ff6e55605a53c4b25345f57cbfb2cc05
#
_cell.length_a   1.000
_cell.length_b   1.000
_cell.length_c   1.000
_cell.angle_alpha   90.00
_cell.angle_beta   90.00
_cell.angle_gamma   90.00
#
_symmetry.space_group_name_H-M   'P 1'
#
loop_
_entity.id
_entity.type
_entity.pdbx_description
1 polymer ?
#
loop_
_entity_poly.entity_id
_entity_poly.type
_entity_poly.pdbx_seq_one_letter_code
_entity_poly.pdbx_strand_id
1 'polypeptide(L)'
;YLNLSWTPNQASAFMDTNYEVAYDQFVLLANSKYEAKIDLPSGTKLERDGYTWFNDKVSATVSPETGALISYKYRGEEWLSQPVELSLYRPLTENDKKDKHGGMLWKKAGLDKISQKVTSIKPSKNGFTVDVSVLNAKDNEIGTGSFVYTLDRKGMLKINTVFTPDTAIVKSLPRVGLTFRMPVANCCDVTYLGRGDFENYVDRVAGKIGIYETSPFAMFHYYVMPQS
;
A
#
# COMPACT_ATOMS: atom_id res chain seq x y z
N TYR A 1 1.72 -1.23 -21.81
CA TYR A 1 2.71 -0.15 -21.98
C TYR A 1 3.60 -0.44 -23.18
N LEU A 2 4.03 0.60 -23.90
CA LEU A 2 5.13 0.58 -24.84
C LEU A 2 6.35 1.19 -24.15
N ASN A 3 7.42 0.43 -24.05
CA ASN A 3 8.69 0.92 -23.51
C ASN A 3 9.65 1.19 -24.67
N LEU A 4 10.23 2.37 -24.69
CA LEU A 4 11.33 2.74 -25.56
C LEU A 4 12.58 2.90 -24.71
N SER A 5 13.70 2.38 -25.20
CA SER A 5 14.99 2.44 -24.52
C SER A 5 16.06 2.85 -25.51
N TRP A 6 16.91 3.78 -25.10
CA TRP A 6 18.06 4.25 -25.87
C TRP A 6 19.34 3.75 -25.24
N THR A 7 20.13 3.06 -26.01
CA THR A 7 21.44 2.55 -25.60
C THR A 7 22.54 3.05 -26.53
N PRO A 8 23.81 3.13 -26.10
CA PRO A 8 24.91 3.51 -26.96
C PRO A 8 25.11 2.50 -28.09
N ASN A 9 25.38 3.01 -29.30
CA ASN A 9 25.74 2.16 -30.46
C ASN A 9 27.12 1.49 -30.30
N GLN A 10 28.00 2.10 -29.51
CA GLN A 10 29.36 1.64 -29.25
C GLN A 10 29.69 1.83 -27.77
N ALA A 11 30.43 0.88 -27.20
CA ALA A 11 30.94 1.01 -25.85
C ALA A 11 31.96 2.14 -25.73
N SER A 12 31.97 2.82 -24.59
CA SER A 12 32.93 3.85 -24.23
C SER A 12 33.65 3.47 -22.93
N ALA A 13 34.57 4.30 -22.47
CA ALA A 13 35.26 4.09 -21.19
C ALA A 13 34.31 4.13 -19.97
N PHE A 14 33.09 4.72 -20.13
CA PHE A 14 32.12 4.95 -19.04
C PHE A 14 30.81 4.25 -19.22
N MET A 15 30.51 3.70 -20.41
CA MET A 15 29.23 3.09 -20.74
C MET A 15 29.44 1.91 -21.70
N ASP A 16 28.87 0.77 -21.43
CA ASP A 16 28.75 -0.34 -22.37
C ASP A 16 27.55 -0.17 -23.31
N THR A 17 27.42 -1.04 -24.29
CA THR A 17 26.31 -0.99 -25.27
C THR A 17 24.95 -1.34 -24.67
N ASN A 18 24.90 -1.91 -23.47
CA ASN A 18 23.68 -2.27 -22.76
C ASN A 18 23.24 -1.17 -21.77
N TYR A 19 24.06 -0.14 -21.57
CA TYR A 19 23.72 0.96 -20.67
C TYR A 19 22.55 1.76 -21.22
N GLU A 20 21.43 1.79 -20.50
CA GLU A 20 20.26 2.58 -20.87
C GLU A 20 20.51 4.06 -20.55
N VAL A 21 20.74 4.87 -21.59
CA VAL A 21 20.99 6.30 -21.48
C VAL A 21 19.71 7.08 -21.20
N ALA A 22 18.62 6.65 -21.81
CA ALA A 22 17.30 7.26 -21.67
C ALA A 22 16.21 6.22 -21.94
N TYR A 23 15.01 6.47 -21.42
CA TYR A 23 13.83 5.68 -21.74
C TYR A 23 12.58 6.54 -21.76
N ASP A 24 11.56 6.05 -22.44
CA ASP A 24 10.18 6.53 -22.36
C ASP A 24 9.21 5.37 -22.22
N GLN A 25 8.09 5.61 -21.54
CA GLN A 25 7.04 4.63 -21.36
C GLN A 25 5.67 5.23 -21.70
N PHE A 26 4.99 4.63 -22.67
CA PHE A 26 3.70 5.09 -23.15
C PHE A 26 2.59 4.11 -22.79
N VAL A 27 1.45 4.64 -22.33
CA VAL A 27 0.25 3.85 -22.07
C VAL A 27 -0.46 3.61 -23.40
N LEU A 28 -0.48 2.36 -23.87
CA LEU A 28 -1.17 1.99 -25.13
C LEU A 28 -2.67 1.80 -24.94
N LEU A 29 -3.10 1.31 -23.78
CA LEU A 29 -4.49 1.03 -23.44
C LEU A 29 -4.82 1.64 -22.08
N ALA A 30 -5.37 2.86 -22.08
CA ALA A 30 -5.68 3.60 -20.86
C ALA A 30 -6.88 3.05 -20.07
N ASN A 31 -7.77 2.27 -20.72
CA ASN A 31 -9.05 1.80 -20.16
C ASN A 31 -9.09 0.31 -19.85
N SER A 32 -7.96 -0.40 -19.89
CA SER A 32 -7.94 -1.78 -19.44
C SER A 32 -8.15 -1.81 -17.93
N LYS A 33 -9.30 -2.32 -17.50
CA LYS A 33 -9.44 -2.81 -16.13
C LYS A 33 -8.48 -3.99 -15.99
N TYR A 34 -7.24 -3.69 -15.60
CA TYR A 34 -6.31 -4.75 -15.26
C TYR A 34 -6.79 -5.39 -13.96
N GLU A 35 -7.42 -6.52 -14.09
CA GLU A 35 -7.62 -7.43 -12.97
C GLU A 35 -6.51 -8.47 -13.09
N ALA A 36 -5.67 -8.57 -12.07
CA ALA A 36 -4.65 -9.60 -12.02
C ALA A 36 -5.34 -10.97 -12.21
N LYS A 37 -5.07 -11.63 -13.32
CA LYS A 37 -5.55 -13.00 -13.55
C LYS A 37 -4.68 -13.95 -12.74
N ILE A 38 -4.98 -14.06 -11.47
CA ILE A 38 -4.37 -15.06 -10.61
C ILE A 38 -5.10 -16.38 -10.88
N ASP A 39 -4.39 -17.35 -11.40
CA ASP A 39 -4.93 -18.68 -11.68
C ASP A 39 -4.96 -19.55 -10.42
N LEU A 40 -5.72 -19.10 -9.43
CA LEU A 40 -6.00 -19.87 -8.23
C LEU A 40 -7.33 -20.60 -8.38
N PRO A 41 -7.43 -21.84 -7.92
CA PRO A 41 -8.68 -22.58 -7.93
C PRO A 41 -9.71 -21.88 -7.04
N SER A 42 -10.93 -21.71 -7.56
CA SER A 42 -12.04 -21.13 -6.78
C SER A 42 -12.42 -22.03 -5.62
N GLY A 43 -12.68 -21.43 -4.46
CA GLY A 43 -13.33 -22.08 -3.33
C GLY A 43 -14.85 -22.13 -3.48
N THR A 44 -15.52 -22.62 -2.45
CA THR A 44 -16.98 -22.62 -2.34
C THR A 44 -17.54 -21.20 -2.32
N LYS A 45 -18.85 -21.04 -2.26
CA LYS A 45 -19.49 -19.74 -2.07
C LYS A 45 -19.01 -19.12 -0.76
N LEU A 46 -18.73 -17.81 -0.79
CA LEU A 46 -18.41 -17.08 0.44
C LEU A 46 -19.61 -17.02 1.37
N GLU A 47 -19.36 -17.28 2.63
CA GLU A 47 -20.28 -17.16 3.74
C GLU A 47 -19.80 -16.06 4.70
N ARG A 48 -20.67 -15.62 5.59
CA ARG A 48 -20.35 -14.61 6.59
C ARG A 48 -20.80 -15.04 7.98
N ASP A 49 -19.91 -14.91 8.93
CA ASP A 49 -20.22 -14.99 10.35
C ASP A 49 -19.68 -13.72 11.05
N GLY A 50 -20.59 -12.94 11.63
CA GLY A 50 -20.24 -11.66 12.25
C GLY A 50 -19.48 -10.74 11.30
N TYR A 51 -18.21 -10.46 11.63
CA TYR A 51 -17.27 -9.62 10.87
C TYR A 51 -16.23 -10.43 10.09
N THR A 52 -16.49 -11.71 9.87
CA THR A 52 -15.64 -12.63 9.10
C THR A 52 -16.35 -13.06 7.82
N TRP A 53 -15.69 -12.90 6.68
CA TRP A 53 -16.04 -13.56 5.43
C TRP A 53 -15.13 -14.76 5.21
N PHE A 54 -15.70 -15.90 4.80
CA PHE A 54 -14.94 -17.15 4.64
C PHE A 54 -15.53 -18.09 3.60
N ASN A 55 -14.72 -19.03 3.16
CA ASN A 55 -15.10 -20.24 2.46
C ASN A 55 -14.11 -21.37 2.83
N ASP A 56 -14.12 -22.46 2.09
CA ASP A 56 -13.21 -23.61 2.29
C ASP A 56 -11.72 -23.29 2.10
N LYS A 57 -11.37 -22.14 1.54
CA LYS A 57 -9.98 -21.77 1.21
C LYS A 57 -9.48 -20.51 1.90
N VAL A 58 -10.36 -19.58 2.13
CA VAL A 58 -9.98 -18.23 2.57
C VAL A 58 -10.91 -17.73 3.67
N SER A 59 -10.36 -16.97 4.61
CA SER A 59 -11.14 -16.16 5.54
C SER A 59 -10.50 -14.79 5.73
N ALA A 60 -11.34 -13.78 5.94
CA ALA A 60 -10.93 -12.42 6.23
C ALA A 60 -11.81 -11.83 7.32
N THR A 61 -11.21 -11.31 8.38
CA THR A 61 -11.89 -10.75 9.55
C THR A 61 -11.55 -9.28 9.73
N VAL A 62 -12.56 -8.46 9.94
CA VAL A 62 -12.44 -7.02 10.22
C VAL A 62 -12.78 -6.76 11.68
N SER A 63 -12.00 -5.90 12.35
CA SER A 63 -12.27 -5.47 13.71
C SER A 63 -13.52 -4.58 13.76
N PRO A 64 -14.52 -4.89 14.60
CA PRO A 64 -15.67 -4.01 14.78
C PRO A 64 -15.34 -2.69 15.51
N GLU A 65 -14.20 -2.61 16.17
CA GLU A 65 -13.78 -1.46 16.95
C GLU A 65 -12.95 -0.47 16.11
N THR A 66 -11.98 -1.00 15.36
CA THR A 66 -11.02 -0.19 14.60
C THR A 66 -11.31 -0.17 13.10
N GLY A 67 -12.12 -1.12 12.60
CA GLY A 67 -12.36 -1.28 11.16
C GLY A 67 -11.17 -1.87 10.39
N ALA A 68 -10.09 -2.19 11.07
CA ALA A 68 -8.90 -2.77 10.46
C ALA A 68 -9.13 -4.24 10.08
N LEU A 69 -8.49 -4.70 9.01
CA LEU A 69 -8.37 -6.12 8.72
C LEU A 69 -7.41 -6.74 9.75
N ILE A 70 -7.92 -7.64 10.60
CA ILE A 70 -7.15 -8.24 11.70
C ILE A 70 -6.72 -9.67 11.45
N SER A 71 -7.30 -10.33 10.47
CA SER A 71 -6.93 -11.70 10.05
C SER A 71 -7.22 -11.87 8.57
N TYR A 72 -6.29 -12.48 7.88
CA TYR A 72 -6.47 -12.97 6.51
C TYR A 72 -5.79 -14.33 6.40
N LYS A 73 -6.61 -15.38 6.26
CA LYS A 73 -6.13 -16.76 6.15
C LYS A 73 -6.35 -17.29 4.74
N TYR A 74 -5.35 -17.96 4.21
CA TYR A 74 -5.46 -18.72 2.98
C TYR A 74 -5.05 -20.18 3.23
N ARG A 75 -5.95 -21.13 2.95
CA ARG A 75 -5.77 -22.55 3.24
C ARG A 75 -5.43 -22.85 4.71
N GLY A 76 -6.03 -22.09 5.62
CA GLY A 76 -5.83 -22.22 7.06
C GLY A 76 -4.60 -21.49 7.62
N GLU A 77 -3.70 -21.01 6.77
CA GLU A 77 -2.50 -20.28 7.17
C GLU A 77 -2.78 -18.78 7.32
N GLU A 78 -2.38 -18.19 8.46
CA GLU A 78 -2.53 -16.76 8.72
C GLU A 78 -1.43 -15.97 8.01
N TRP A 79 -1.84 -14.97 7.23
CA TRP A 79 -0.94 -14.12 6.45
C TRP A 79 -0.66 -12.76 7.10
N LEU A 80 -1.36 -12.42 8.17
CA LEU A 80 -1.13 -11.19 8.91
C LEU A 80 -0.53 -11.49 10.29
N SER A 81 0.60 -10.88 10.62
CA SER A 81 1.15 -10.93 11.97
C SER A 81 0.60 -9.80 12.87
N GLN A 82 0.01 -8.77 12.27
CA GLN A 82 -0.63 -7.65 12.95
C GLN A 82 -1.78 -7.11 12.07
N PRO A 83 -2.73 -6.36 12.65
CA PRO A 83 -3.77 -5.67 11.89
C PRO A 83 -3.20 -4.80 10.78
N VAL A 84 -3.95 -4.68 9.68
CA VAL A 84 -3.62 -3.74 8.61
C VAL A 84 -3.90 -2.32 9.09
N GLU A 85 -2.89 -1.46 9.03
CA GLU A 85 -2.94 -0.10 9.56
C GLU A 85 -2.95 0.94 8.43
N LEU A 86 -3.76 1.99 8.60
CA LEU A 86 -3.64 3.20 7.79
C LEU A 86 -2.28 3.86 8.09
N SER A 87 -1.55 4.22 7.05
CA SER A 87 -0.23 4.83 7.16
C SER A 87 -0.26 6.22 6.56
N LEU A 88 -0.14 7.23 7.42
CA LEU A 88 -0.14 8.66 7.06
C LEU A 88 1.21 9.34 7.32
N TYR A 89 2.21 8.58 7.75
CA TYR A 89 3.51 9.10 8.15
C TYR A 89 4.66 8.26 7.58
N ARG A 90 5.76 8.91 7.29
CA ARG A 90 7.04 8.28 6.95
C ARG A 90 8.17 8.87 7.79
N PRO A 91 9.31 8.17 7.95
CA PRO A 91 10.50 8.74 8.56
C PRO A 91 10.88 10.07 7.88
N LEU A 92 11.31 11.03 8.68
CA LEU A 92 11.71 12.34 8.16
C LEU A 92 13.07 12.26 7.48
N THR A 93 13.17 12.85 6.30
CA THR A 93 14.44 13.14 5.67
C THR A 93 15.08 14.39 6.29
N GLU A 94 16.32 14.68 5.96
CA GLU A 94 16.98 15.92 6.44
C GLU A 94 16.26 17.18 5.96
N ASN A 95 15.71 17.16 4.75
CA ASN A 95 14.92 18.26 4.21
C ASN A 95 13.62 18.46 5.01
N ASP A 96 12.93 17.39 5.32
CA ASP A 96 11.69 17.45 6.12
C ASP A 96 11.94 18.04 7.51
N LYS A 97 13.09 17.78 8.14
CA LYS A 97 13.45 18.30 9.47
C LYS A 97 13.66 19.80 9.47
N LYS A 98 14.12 20.35 8.35
CA LYS A 98 14.40 21.79 8.19
C LYS A 98 13.20 22.56 7.68
N ASP A 99 12.24 21.88 7.06
CA ASP A 99 11.08 22.50 6.45
C ASP A 99 9.98 22.76 7.49
N LYS A 100 9.64 24.03 7.64
CA LYS A 100 8.51 24.48 8.49
C LYS A 100 7.15 24.03 7.94
N HIS A 101 7.10 23.63 6.68
CA HIS A 101 5.88 23.21 6.00
C HIS A 101 5.72 21.67 5.88
N GLY A 102 6.77 20.90 6.18
CA GLY A 102 6.80 19.44 6.09
C GLY A 102 6.76 18.73 7.43
N GLY A 103 7.88 18.13 7.80
CA GLY A 103 7.96 17.20 8.94
C GLY A 103 7.50 17.75 10.29
N MET A 104 7.68 19.05 10.55
CA MET A 104 7.18 19.66 11.77
C MET A 104 5.65 19.74 11.81
N LEU A 105 5.01 20.03 10.66
CA LEU A 105 3.54 20.08 10.58
C LEU A 105 2.94 18.68 10.70
N TRP A 106 3.58 17.67 10.16
CA TRP A 106 3.12 16.28 10.27
C TRP A 106 3.13 15.80 11.71
N LYS A 107 4.23 16.08 12.45
CA LYS A 107 4.32 15.79 13.89
C LYS A 107 3.33 16.60 14.73
N LYS A 108 3.14 17.89 14.39
CA LYS A 108 2.17 18.74 15.07
C LYS A 108 0.74 18.23 14.89
N ALA A 109 0.41 17.74 13.70
CA ALA A 109 -0.89 17.09 13.43
C ALA A 109 -1.00 15.70 14.10
N GLY A 110 0.13 15.08 14.50
CA GLY A 110 0.16 13.77 15.15
C GLY A 110 0.01 12.61 14.18
N LEU A 111 0.47 12.79 12.92
CA LEU A 111 0.35 11.76 11.88
C LEU A 111 1.23 10.52 12.15
N ASP A 112 2.24 10.64 13.00
CA ASP A 112 3.16 9.58 13.40
C ASP A 112 2.55 8.57 14.39
N LYS A 113 1.44 8.94 15.03
CA LYS A 113 0.71 8.08 15.97
C LYS A 113 -0.78 8.31 15.80
N ILE A 114 -1.37 7.53 14.92
CA ILE A 114 -2.80 7.58 14.67
C ILE A 114 -3.50 6.33 15.21
N SER A 115 -4.77 6.47 15.49
CA SER A 115 -5.70 5.38 15.80
C SER A 115 -6.97 5.54 14.97
N GLN A 116 -7.76 4.49 14.87
CA GLN A 116 -9.02 4.48 14.14
C GLN A 116 -10.14 4.05 15.07
N LYS A 117 -11.28 4.71 14.94
CA LYS A 117 -12.51 4.37 15.63
C LYS A 117 -13.64 4.23 14.61
N VAL A 118 -14.29 3.07 14.62
CA VAL A 118 -15.39 2.80 13.69
C VAL A 118 -16.57 3.73 13.96
N THR A 119 -17.07 4.33 12.88
CA THR A 119 -18.33 5.08 12.87
C THR A 119 -19.45 4.31 12.18
N SER A 120 -19.09 3.43 11.21
CA SER A 120 -20.05 2.58 10.51
C SER A 120 -19.37 1.33 9.96
N ILE A 121 -20.02 0.16 10.07
CA ILE A 121 -19.67 -1.05 9.32
C ILE A 121 -20.91 -1.56 8.62
N LYS A 122 -20.82 -1.68 7.30
CA LYS A 122 -21.91 -2.20 6.45
C LYS A 122 -21.42 -3.44 5.70
N PRO A 123 -21.99 -4.62 5.94
CA PRO A 123 -21.66 -5.79 5.16
C PRO A 123 -22.19 -5.65 3.74
N SER A 124 -21.45 -6.20 2.79
CA SER A 124 -21.85 -6.36 1.40
C SER A 124 -21.92 -7.86 1.05
N LYS A 125 -22.17 -8.20 -0.20
CA LYS A 125 -22.28 -9.61 -0.64
C LYS A 125 -21.02 -10.43 -0.35
N ASN A 126 -19.85 -9.80 -0.43
CA ASN A 126 -18.55 -10.47 -0.32
C ASN A 126 -17.48 -9.58 0.35
N GLY A 127 -17.89 -8.74 1.29
CA GLY A 127 -16.97 -7.85 2.00
C GLY A 127 -17.68 -6.88 2.95
N PHE A 128 -16.96 -5.81 3.29
CA PHE A 128 -17.43 -4.75 4.19
C PHE A 128 -17.10 -3.38 3.63
N THR A 129 -17.98 -2.43 3.88
CA THR A 129 -17.65 -1.00 3.84
C THR A 129 -17.55 -0.50 5.28
N VAL A 130 -16.42 0.06 5.62
CA VAL A 130 -16.11 0.52 6.98
C VAL A 130 -15.76 2.00 6.92
N ASP A 131 -16.47 2.81 7.68
CA ASP A 131 -16.14 4.22 7.88
C ASP A 131 -15.58 4.42 9.29
N VAL A 132 -14.53 5.24 9.41
CA VAL A 132 -13.83 5.47 10.65
C VAL A 132 -13.53 6.95 10.87
N SER A 133 -13.53 7.40 12.12
CA SER A 133 -12.80 8.58 12.56
C SER A 133 -11.33 8.21 12.72
N VAL A 134 -10.44 9.05 12.21
CA VAL A 134 -8.99 8.92 12.39
C VAL A 134 -8.54 9.92 13.45
N LEU A 135 -7.95 9.42 14.53
CA LEU A 135 -7.56 10.19 15.70
C LEU A 135 -6.04 10.24 15.79
N ASN A 136 -5.49 11.34 16.32
CA ASN A 136 -4.09 11.42 16.70
C ASN A 136 -3.86 10.94 18.15
N ALA A 137 -2.62 10.91 18.61
CA ALA A 137 -2.25 10.45 19.96
C ALA A 137 -2.88 11.29 21.12
N LYS A 138 -3.56 12.39 20.81
CA LYS A 138 -4.28 13.23 21.78
C LYS A 138 -5.80 13.07 21.68
N ASP A 139 -6.25 12.02 20.98
CA ASP A 139 -7.66 11.73 20.69
C ASP A 139 -8.39 12.84 19.91
N ASN A 140 -7.66 13.73 19.24
CA ASN A 140 -8.28 14.69 18.34
C ASN A 140 -8.52 14.03 16.98
N GLU A 141 -9.73 14.19 16.43
CA GLU A 141 -10.03 13.77 15.07
C GLU A 141 -9.24 14.62 14.07
N ILE A 142 -8.48 13.96 13.21
CA ILE A 142 -7.65 14.57 12.17
C ILE A 142 -8.19 14.32 10.76
N GLY A 143 -9.29 13.60 10.67
CA GLY A 143 -9.97 13.27 9.43
C GLY A 143 -10.79 12.00 9.53
N THR A 144 -11.37 11.61 8.40
CA THR A 144 -12.17 10.40 8.28
C THR A 144 -11.56 9.44 7.26
N GLY A 145 -11.73 8.14 7.49
CA GLY A 145 -11.33 7.08 6.59
C GLY A 145 -12.52 6.27 6.12
N SER A 146 -12.47 5.79 4.88
CA SER A 146 -13.42 4.79 4.37
C SER A 146 -12.65 3.64 3.74
N PHE A 147 -12.97 2.41 4.13
CA PHE A 147 -12.35 1.18 3.65
C PHE A 147 -13.41 0.29 3.02
N VAL A 148 -13.19 -0.13 1.79
CA VAL A 148 -14.03 -1.11 1.12
C VAL A 148 -13.22 -2.39 0.94
N TYR A 149 -13.51 -3.37 1.77
CA TYR A 149 -12.93 -4.71 1.69
C TYR A 149 -13.79 -5.58 0.80
N THR A 150 -13.18 -6.27 -0.16
CA THR A 150 -13.87 -7.22 -1.02
C THR A 150 -13.01 -8.47 -1.17
N LEU A 151 -13.61 -9.62 -0.86
CA LEU A 151 -12.98 -10.93 -0.95
C LEU A 151 -13.63 -11.72 -2.10
N ASP A 152 -12.83 -12.34 -2.95
CA ASP A 152 -13.34 -13.27 -3.95
C ASP A 152 -13.21 -14.73 -3.49
N ARG A 153 -13.83 -15.65 -4.25
CA ARG A 153 -13.81 -17.09 -3.90
C ARG A 153 -12.45 -17.75 -4.10
N LYS A 154 -11.53 -17.08 -4.80
CA LYS A 154 -10.16 -17.56 -5.03
C LYS A 154 -9.21 -17.13 -3.90
N GLY A 155 -9.64 -16.20 -3.05
CA GLY A 155 -8.84 -15.60 -1.99
C GLY A 155 -8.26 -14.25 -2.35
N MET A 156 -8.62 -13.64 -3.49
CA MET A 156 -8.16 -12.30 -3.79
C MET A 156 -8.87 -11.29 -2.90
N LEU A 157 -8.10 -10.58 -2.08
CA LEU A 157 -8.57 -9.49 -1.24
C LEU A 157 -8.29 -8.16 -1.91
N LYS A 158 -9.34 -7.39 -2.17
CA LYS A 158 -9.25 -6.01 -2.67
C LYS A 158 -9.60 -5.06 -1.53
N ILE A 159 -8.74 -4.08 -1.31
CA ILE A 159 -8.96 -3.02 -0.33
C ILE A 159 -8.90 -1.67 -1.06
N ASN A 160 -10.02 -0.96 -1.07
CA ASN A 160 -10.05 0.43 -1.52
C ASN A 160 -10.11 1.31 -0.27
N THR A 161 -9.19 2.27 -0.18
CA THR A 161 -9.08 3.16 0.97
C THR A 161 -9.13 4.61 0.52
N VAL A 162 -9.95 5.39 1.21
CA VAL A 162 -10.00 6.84 1.04
C VAL A 162 -9.77 7.46 2.42
N PHE A 163 -8.86 8.41 2.50
CA PHE A 163 -8.67 9.25 3.68
C PHE A 163 -9.01 10.69 3.33
N THR A 164 -9.90 11.29 4.10
CA THR A 164 -10.31 12.69 3.98
C THR A 164 -9.78 13.44 5.20
N PRO A 165 -8.70 14.24 5.05
CA PRO A 165 -8.11 14.98 6.16
C PRO A 165 -9.00 16.16 6.60
N ASP A 166 -8.98 16.46 7.90
CA ASP A 166 -9.37 17.78 8.39
C ASP A 166 -8.28 18.80 8.01
N THR A 167 -8.54 19.61 7.02
CA THR A 167 -7.59 20.60 6.50
C THR A 167 -7.28 21.75 7.49
N ALA A 168 -8.06 21.90 8.56
CA ALA A 168 -7.73 22.83 9.64
C ALA A 168 -6.51 22.32 10.44
N ILE A 169 -6.38 21.01 10.60
CA ILE A 169 -5.32 20.33 11.37
C ILE A 169 -4.21 19.81 10.48
N VAL A 170 -4.57 19.07 9.43
CA VAL A 170 -3.63 18.41 8.50
C VAL A 170 -3.39 19.28 7.29
N LYS A 171 -2.26 20.00 7.29
CA LYS A 171 -1.90 20.95 6.21
C LYS A 171 -1.23 20.29 5.02
N SER A 172 -0.58 19.15 5.24
CA SER A 172 0.05 18.34 4.20
C SER A 172 0.17 16.89 4.67
N LEU A 173 0.27 15.98 3.73
CA LEU A 173 0.42 14.55 3.98
C LEU A 173 1.71 14.06 3.31
N PRO A 174 2.64 13.44 4.06
CA PRO A 174 3.83 12.84 3.46
C PRO A 174 3.53 11.53 2.75
N ARG A 175 2.42 10.88 3.12
CA ARG A 175 2.05 9.54 2.68
C ARG A 175 0.57 9.28 2.92
N VAL A 176 -0.03 8.53 2.03
CA VAL A 176 -1.33 7.86 2.25
C VAL A 176 -1.19 6.43 1.77
N GLY A 177 -1.36 5.47 2.65
CA GLY A 177 -1.20 4.06 2.31
C GLY A 177 -1.67 3.13 3.42
N LEU A 178 -1.44 1.84 3.22
CA LEU A 178 -1.70 0.79 4.20
C LEU A 178 -0.40 0.09 4.55
N THR A 179 -0.24 -0.27 5.81
CA THR A 179 0.86 -1.10 6.28
C THR A 179 0.36 -2.50 6.56
N PHE A 180 0.97 -3.47 5.90
CA PHE A 180 0.78 -4.90 6.13
C PHE A 180 2.01 -5.45 6.83
N ARG A 181 1.79 -6.26 7.86
CA ARG A 181 2.86 -7.03 8.51
C ARG A 181 2.54 -8.50 8.40
N MET A 182 3.45 -9.23 7.80
CA MET A 182 3.30 -10.67 7.51
C MET A 182 4.40 -11.47 8.21
N PRO A 183 4.15 -12.75 8.55
CA PRO A 183 5.21 -13.66 8.98
C PRO A 183 6.32 -13.74 7.94
N VAL A 184 7.59 -13.77 8.38
CA VAL A 184 8.75 -13.82 7.47
C VAL A 184 8.67 -15.01 6.51
N ALA A 185 8.17 -16.15 6.98
CA ALA A 185 7.99 -17.34 6.14
C ALA A 185 7.08 -17.10 4.91
N ASN A 186 6.18 -16.12 4.97
CA ASN A 186 5.17 -15.85 3.93
C ASN A 186 5.51 -14.62 3.08
N CYS A 187 6.66 -13.98 3.30
CA CYS A 187 7.03 -12.74 2.60
C CYS A 187 8.45 -12.72 2.05
N CYS A 188 9.04 -13.92 1.80
CA CYS A 188 10.41 -14.01 1.26
C CYS A 188 10.50 -13.52 -0.19
N ASP A 189 9.47 -13.81 -1.00
CA ASP A 189 9.40 -13.44 -2.40
C ASP A 189 8.19 -12.52 -2.61
N VAL A 190 8.44 -11.38 -3.25
CA VAL A 190 7.43 -10.38 -3.55
C VAL A 190 7.38 -10.12 -5.04
N THR A 191 6.22 -10.32 -5.64
CA THR A 191 5.95 -9.88 -7.01
C THR A 191 4.94 -8.74 -6.95
N TYR A 192 5.27 -7.61 -7.55
CA TYR A 192 4.36 -6.47 -7.58
C TYR A 192 4.28 -5.83 -8.97
N LEU A 193 3.11 -5.31 -9.30
CA LEU A 193 2.90 -4.42 -10.43
C LEU A 193 2.91 -2.98 -9.90
N GLY A 194 3.89 -2.21 -10.33
CA GLY A 194 4.04 -0.84 -9.85
C GLY A 194 5.15 -0.09 -10.57
N ARG A 195 5.47 1.06 -10.03
CA ARG A 195 6.53 1.93 -10.55
C ARG A 195 7.87 1.56 -9.94
N GLY A 196 8.86 1.32 -10.81
CA GLY A 196 10.29 1.21 -10.58
C GLY A 196 10.72 0.15 -9.59
N ASP A 197 12.00 -0.08 -9.51
CA ASP A 197 12.67 -0.95 -8.53
C ASP A 197 13.39 -0.15 -7.43
N PHE A 198 13.07 1.14 -7.31
CA PHE A 198 13.62 2.07 -6.32
C PHE A 198 12.52 2.94 -5.71
N GLU A 199 12.86 3.72 -4.68
CA GLU A 199 11.90 4.60 -4.01
C GLU A 199 11.34 5.63 -4.99
N ASN A 200 10.02 5.82 -4.92
CA ASN A 200 9.29 6.81 -5.69
C ASN A 200 8.68 7.85 -4.75
N TYR A 201 8.89 9.12 -5.09
CA TYR A 201 8.35 10.29 -4.39
C TYR A 201 7.64 11.19 -5.40
N VAL A 202 6.98 12.22 -4.93
CA VAL A 202 6.27 13.18 -5.79
C VAL A 202 7.21 13.83 -6.82
N ASP A 203 8.47 14.07 -6.44
CA ASP A 203 9.54 14.65 -7.25
C ASP A 203 10.51 13.61 -7.86
N ARG A 204 10.28 12.31 -7.59
CA ARG A 204 11.05 11.20 -8.13
C ARG A 204 10.14 10.11 -8.69
N VAL A 205 9.60 10.37 -9.87
CA VAL A 205 8.63 9.49 -10.54
C VAL A 205 9.19 8.84 -11.83
N ALA A 206 10.50 8.75 -11.93
CA ALA A 206 11.19 8.25 -13.11
C ALA A 206 11.18 6.72 -13.25
N GLY A 207 10.74 5.95 -12.23
CA GLY A 207 10.64 4.49 -12.33
C GLY A 207 9.64 4.05 -13.41
N LYS A 208 9.97 3.01 -14.18
CA LYS A 208 9.06 2.40 -15.15
C LYS A 208 7.95 1.65 -14.42
N ILE A 209 6.74 1.68 -14.94
CA ILE A 209 5.66 0.80 -14.47
C ILE A 209 5.87 -0.58 -15.09
N GLY A 210 5.98 -1.59 -14.23
CA GLY A 210 6.27 -2.97 -14.65
C GLY A 210 5.90 -3.98 -13.58
N ILE A 211 6.15 -5.24 -13.89
CA ILE A 211 6.09 -6.33 -12.92
C ILE A 211 7.52 -6.54 -12.42
N TYR A 212 7.69 -6.45 -11.11
CA TYR A 212 8.97 -6.61 -10.44
C TYR A 212 8.91 -7.80 -9.48
N GLU A 213 9.95 -8.60 -9.50
CA GLU A 213 10.18 -9.70 -8.56
C GLU A 213 11.32 -9.32 -7.64
N THR A 214 11.10 -9.40 -6.34
CA THR A 214 12.06 -8.92 -5.34
C THR A 214 11.84 -9.64 -4.00
N SER A 215 12.60 -9.26 -2.99
CA SER A 215 12.39 -9.69 -1.61
C SER A 215 12.50 -8.50 -0.67
N PRO A 216 11.96 -8.59 0.58
CA PRO A 216 12.14 -7.53 1.56
C PRO A 216 13.62 -7.20 1.83
N PHE A 217 14.51 -8.19 1.75
CA PHE A 217 15.94 -7.99 1.89
C PHE A 217 16.55 -7.23 0.71
N ALA A 218 16.14 -7.54 -0.52
CA ALA A 218 16.62 -6.85 -1.72
C ALA A 218 16.08 -5.42 -1.81
N MET A 219 14.87 -5.17 -1.26
CA MET A 219 14.26 -3.83 -1.19
C MET A 219 14.88 -2.97 -0.07
N PHE A 220 15.60 -3.58 0.86
CA PHE A 220 16.21 -2.84 1.96
C PHE A 220 17.48 -2.15 1.50
N HIS A 221 17.46 -0.82 1.51
CA HIS A 221 18.64 0.02 1.29
C HIS A 221 19.11 0.62 2.61
N TYR A 222 20.36 0.46 2.91
CA TYR A 222 20.94 1.06 4.09
C TYR A 222 21.28 2.52 3.83
N TYR A 223 20.55 3.42 4.47
CA TYR A 223 20.86 4.83 4.50
C TYR A 223 21.26 5.22 5.92
N VAL A 224 22.42 5.81 6.11
CA VAL A 224 22.84 6.36 7.42
C VAL A 224 21.87 7.49 7.82
N MET A 225 21.54 8.36 6.86
CA MET A 225 20.45 9.34 6.98
C MET A 225 19.66 9.35 5.68
N PRO A 226 18.33 9.12 5.73
CA PRO A 226 17.49 9.23 4.55
C PRO A 226 17.63 10.61 3.89
N GLN A 227 17.90 10.59 2.61
CA GLN A 227 17.96 11.79 1.76
C GLN A 227 16.79 11.71 0.79
N SER A 228 16.04 12.76 0.60
CA SER A 228 15.00 12.86 -0.43
C SER A 228 15.54 13.52 -1.67
#